data_35ea3731b67a3423396dd8e227481f44
#
_entry.id   35ea3731b67a3423396dd8e227481f44
#
_cell.length_a   1.000
_cell.length_b   1.000
_cell.length_c   1.000
_cell.angle_alpha   90.00
_cell.angle_beta   90.00
_cell.angle_gamma   90.00
#
_symmetry.space_group_name_H-M   'P 1'
#
loop_
_entity.id
_entity.type
_entity.pdbx_description
1 polymer ?
#
loop_
_entity_poly.entity_id
_entity_poly.type
_entity_poly.pdbx_seq_one_letter_code
_entity_poly.pdbx_strand_id
1 'polypeptide(L)'
;MVLLLPGFLSAKNASLKNFDHPRLIEPGELINLIGHPSIRIIDMRTSLLDYLKGHIPNAVYLHFENLRIPEKGIPAQIPDRICLERLIGDNLSLSNPMGVILYSEKSDPNATLLAWTLDYLGHKKVGVLNGGWEKWISEKLPATQEYPSLLPNKFFGKVIREALAEKKWVRDRLTAKNVVILDARPPKQYSGEEGEEIRRGHIPGAKNIFWETTLEGEEIKVWKKKEDLEKLLAESGVTKDKEIIVHCRTGREASHLYFTLKYVTGFPHVRLYRGSWVEWSADRNMPIKIGMDP
;
A
#
# COMPACT_ATOMS: atom_id res chain seq x y z
N MET A 1 -29.45 28.25 1.58
CA MET A 1 -28.91 28.82 0.33
C MET A 1 -27.63 28.01 0.03
N VAL A 2 -27.79 26.98 -0.80
CA VAL A 2 -26.70 26.06 -1.17
C VAL A 2 -25.81 26.79 -2.16
N LEU A 3 -24.59 27.17 -1.73
CA LEU A 3 -23.56 27.65 -2.62
C LEU A 3 -23.06 26.44 -3.44
N LEU A 4 -23.58 26.27 -4.63
CA LEU A 4 -23.00 25.40 -5.66
C LEU A 4 -21.61 25.96 -6.01
N LEU A 5 -20.57 25.30 -5.56
CA LEU A 5 -19.19 25.60 -5.95
C LEU A 5 -19.05 25.39 -7.47
N PRO A 6 -18.50 26.35 -8.23
CA PRO A 6 -18.46 26.31 -9.70
C PRO A 6 -17.46 25.31 -10.30
N GLY A 7 -17.00 24.31 -9.55
CA GLY A 7 -16.01 23.31 -9.99
C GLY A 7 -16.55 21.96 -10.46
N PHE A 8 -17.81 21.62 -10.15
CA PHE A 8 -18.37 20.28 -10.43
C PHE A 8 -18.68 19.97 -11.91
N LEU A 9 -18.71 20.98 -12.78
CA LEU A 9 -18.98 20.79 -14.22
C LEU A 9 -17.73 20.37 -15.03
N SER A 10 -16.53 20.51 -14.48
CA SER A 10 -15.26 20.21 -15.20
C SER A 10 -14.82 18.74 -15.10
N ALA A 11 -15.25 18.00 -14.07
CA ALA A 11 -14.76 16.64 -13.80
C ALA A 11 -15.12 15.62 -14.90
N LYS A 12 -16.22 15.81 -15.63
CA LYS A 12 -16.64 14.88 -16.71
C LYS A 12 -15.68 14.83 -17.90
N ASN A 13 -14.81 15.82 -18.07
CA ASN A 13 -13.87 15.95 -19.18
C ASN A 13 -12.40 15.73 -18.76
N ALA A 14 -12.13 15.40 -17.49
CA ALA A 14 -10.77 15.13 -17.04
C ALA A 14 -10.21 13.89 -17.76
N SER A 15 -9.01 14.03 -18.32
CA SER A 15 -8.38 12.93 -19.05
C SER A 15 -7.85 11.87 -18.10
N LEU A 16 -8.32 10.62 -18.24
CA LEU A 16 -7.79 9.44 -17.55
C LEU A 16 -6.60 8.80 -18.30
N LYS A 17 -5.97 9.50 -19.25
CA LYS A 17 -4.94 8.96 -20.14
C LYS A 17 -3.71 8.36 -19.43
N ASN A 18 -3.49 8.69 -18.16
CA ASN A 18 -2.32 8.23 -17.39
C ASN A 18 -2.70 7.28 -16.25
N PHE A 19 -3.88 6.65 -16.30
CA PHE A 19 -4.39 5.76 -15.25
C PHE A 19 -4.26 4.26 -15.60
N ASP A 20 -3.31 3.90 -16.47
CA ASP A 20 -3.16 2.52 -16.96
C ASP A 20 -2.22 1.66 -16.09
N HIS A 21 -1.54 2.27 -15.12
CA HIS A 21 -0.65 1.57 -14.16
C HIS A 21 -0.65 2.32 -12.80
N PRO A 22 -0.36 1.61 -11.69
CA PRO A 22 -0.30 2.23 -10.38
C PRO A 22 0.78 3.33 -10.31
N ARG A 23 0.47 4.45 -9.66
CA ARG A 23 1.36 5.60 -9.53
C ARG A 23 1.02 6.50 -8.34
N LEU A 24 1.91 7.41 -8.01
CA LEU A 24 1.58 8.53 -7.16
C LEU A 24 0.70 9.54 -7.90
N ILE A 25 -0.21 10.19 -7.17
CA ILE A 25 -1.04 11.29 -7.66
C ILE A 25 -0.90 12.48 -6.71
N GLU A 26 -0.83 13.68 -7.28
CA GLU A 26 -0.73 14.91 -6.50
C GLU A 26 -2.13 15.50 -6.22
N PRO A 27 -2.30 16.27 -5.11
CA PRO A 27 -3.58 16.88 -4.79
C PRO A 27 -4.18 17.73 -5.92
N GLY A 28 -3.32 18.50 -6.62
CA GLY A 28 -3.72 19.32 -7.78
C GLY A 28 -4.23 18.52 -8.98
N GLU A 29 -3.90 17.22 -9.08
CA GLU A 29 -4.47 16.32 -10.07
C GLU A 29 -5.79 15.73 -9.55
N LEU A 30 -5.82 15.26 -8.29
CA LEU A 30 -7.01 14.64 -7.70
C LEU A 30 -8.21 15.59 -7.68
N ILE A 31 -8.01 16.89 -7.39
CA ILE A 31 -9.12 17.86 -7.35
C ILE A 31 -9.94 17.88 -8.65
N ASN A 32 -9.28 17.67 -9.80
CA ASN A 32 -9.94 17.63 -11.11
C ASN A 32 -10.67 16.30 -11.39
N LEU A 33 -10.46 15.29 -10.57
CA LEU A 33 -11.06 13.95 -10.71
C LEU A 33 -12.22 13.72 -9.73
N ILE A 34 -12.45 14.62 -8.78
CA ILE A 34 -13.57 14.53 -7.84
C ILE A 34 -14.89 14.56 -8.59
N GLY A 35 -15.76 13.57 -8.32
CA GLY A 35 -17.05 13.43 -8.99
C GLY A 35 -16.99 12.80 -10.38
N HIS A 36 -15.82 12.41 -10.88
CA HIS A 36 -15.73 11.69 -12.14
C HIS A 36 -16.34 10.27 -12.00
N PRO A 37 -17.30 9.87 -12.85
CA PRO A 37 -18.06 8.63 -12.67
C PRO A 37 -17.22 7.36 -12.77
N SER A 38 -16.07 7.42 -13.45
CA SER A 38 -15.13 6.32 -13.59
C SER A 38 -13.99 6.34 -12.57
N ILE A 39 -14.08 7.17 -11.52
CA ILE A 39 -13.08 7.25 -10.44
C ILE A 39 -13.76 6.92 -9.12
N ARG A 40 -13.12 6.05 -8.32
CA ARG A 40 -13.44 5.79 -6.93
C ARG A 40 -12.34 6.36 -6.03
N ILE A 41 -12.69 7.20 -5.07
CA ILE A 41 -11.77 7.69 -4.04
C ILE A 41 -12.02 6.88 -2.78
N ILE A 42 -10.97 6.37 -2.14
CA ILE A 42 -11.07 5.56 -0.93
C ILE A 42 -10.18 6.16 0.16
N ASP A 43 -10.80 6.47 1.29
CA ASP A 43 -10.14 6.93 2.51
C ASP A 43 -9.71 5.70 3.33
N MET A 44 -8.41 5.53 3.49
CA MET A 44 -7.77 4.43 4.22
C MET A 44 -7.20 4.88 5.57
N ARG A 45 -7.57 6.08 6.07
CA ARG A 45 -7.13 6.53 7.39
C ARG A 45 -7.55 5.55 8.47
N THR A 46 -6.70 5.41 9.49
CA THR A 46 -6.92 4.44 10.58
C THR A 46 -8.18 4.78 11.40
N SER A 47 -8.46 6.06 11.59
CA SER A 47 -9.57 6.51 12.43
C SER A 47 -10.83 6.78 11.61
N LEU A 48 -11.88 5.98 11.84
CA LEU A 48 -13.23 6.28 11.31
C LEU A 48 -13.72 7.66 11.79
N LEU A 49 -13.41 8.05 13.03
CA LEU A 49 -13.83 9.35 13.56
C LEU A 49 -13.21 10.51 12.77
N ASP A 50 -11.99 10.36 12.27
CA ASP A 50 -11.36 11.41 11.46
C ASP A 50 -11.96 11.50 10.05
N TYR A 51 -12.41 10.37 9.47
CA TYR A 51 -13.24 10.40 8.27
C TYR A 51 -14.57 11.12 8.50
N LEU A 52 -15.24 10.87 9.62
CA LEU A 52 -16.52 11.50 9.97
C LEU A 52 -16.39 13.01 10.21
N LYS A 53 -15.25 13.47 10.75
CA LYS A 53 -14.97 14.91 10.92
C LYS A 53 -14.76 15.64 9.58
N GLY A 54 -14.28 14.94 8.58
CA GLY A 54 -14.06 15.46 7.23
C GLY A 54 -13.21 14.55 6.37
N HIS A 55 -13.56 14.47 5.10
CA HIS A 55 -12.88 13.63 4.10
C HIS A 55 -12.91 14.30 2.72
N ILE A 56 -12.12 13.80 1.77
CA ILE A 56 -12.13 14.26 0.39
C ILE A 56 -13.52 13.99 -0.21
N PRO A 57 -14.15 14.96 -0.89
CA PRO A 57 -15.48 14.77 -1.46
C PRO A 57 -15.57 13.50 -2.33
N ASN A 58 -16.67 12.75 -2.18
CA ASN A 58 -16.92 11.44 -2.81
C ASN A 58 -15.98 10.29 -2.36
N ALA A 59 -15.17 10.47 -1.33
CA ALA A 59 -14.39 9.37 -0.77
C ALA A 59 -15.27 8.41 0.05
N VAL A 60 -14.97 7.12 -0.07
CA VAL A 60 -15.55 6.03 0.73
C VAL A 60 -14.52 5.59 1.76
N TYR A 61 -14.95 5.39 3.00
CA TYR A 61 -14.07 4.89 4.04
C TYR A 61 -13.87 3.38 3.96
N LEU A 62 -12.63 2.93 4.11
CA LEU A 62 -12.28 1.52 4.32
C LEU A 62 -11.19 1.40 5.37
N HIS A 63 -11.48 0.76 6.49
CA HIS A 63 -10.45 0.42 7.46
C HIS A 63 -9.57 -0.72 6.93
N PHE A 64 -8.25 -0.60 7.08
CA PHE A 64 -7.27 -1.55 6.51
C PHE A 64 -7.42 -2.99 7.05
N GLU A 65 -7.98 -3.19 8.26
CA GLU A 65 -8.25 -4.53 8.80
C GLU A 65 -9.27 -5.32 7.98
N ASN A 66 -10.10 -4.68 7.16
CA ASN A 66 -11.00 -5.39 6.25
C ASN A 66 -10.24 -6.13 5.12
N LEU A 67 -8.95 -5.83 4.94
CA LEU A 67 -8.06 -6.52 3.99
C LEU A 67 -7.29 -7.67 4.63
N ARG A 68 -7.63 -8.05 5.86
CA ARG A 68 -6.89 -9.04 6.64
C ARG A 68 -7.82 -9.94 7.43
N ILE A 69 -7.48 -11.21 7.47
CA ILE A 69 -8.17 -12.22 8.29
C ILE A 69 -7.15 -13.09 9.03
N PRO A 70 -7.49 -13.69 10.16
CA PRO A 70 -6.68 -14.79 10.70
C PRO A 70 -6.88 -16.05 9.85
N GLU A 71 -5.79 -16.73 9.49
CA GLU A 71 -5.82 -18.01 8.80
C GLU A 71 -4.93 -19.00 9.54
N LYS A 72 -5.47 -20.18 9.92
CA LYS A 72 -4.75 -21.25 10.65
C LYS A 72 -3.99 -20.73 11.87
N GLY A 73 -4.57 -19.78 12.59
CA GLY A 73 -3.97 -19.17 13.78
C GLY A 73 -2.91 -18.08 13.47
N ILE A 74 -2.58 -17.85 12.23
CA ILE A 74 -1.67 -16.74 11.83
C ILE A 74 -2.51 -15.50 11.56
N PRO A 75 -2.24 -14.36 12.25
CA PRO A 75 -2.99 -13.13 12.04
C PRO A 75 -2.64 -12.45 10.71
N ALA A 76 -3.48 -11.53 10.28
CA ALA A 76 -3.24 -10.61 9.18
C ALA A 76 -2.95 -11.28 7.82
N GLN A 77 -3.56 -12.43 7.55
CA GLN A 77 -3.46 -13.09 6.25
C GLN A 77 -4.40 -12.43 5.23
N ILE A 78 -4.14 -12.65 3.94
CA ILE A 78 -4.99 -12.13 2.87
C ILE A 78 -6.29 -12.95 2.79
N PRO A 79 -7.47 -12.30 2.71
CA PRO A 79 -8.73 -12.97 2.42
C PRO A 79 -8.69 -13.66 1.04
N ASP A 80 -9.54 -14.65 0.86
CA ASP A 80 -9.70 -15.27 -0.44
C ASP A 80 -10.20 -14.29 -1.52
N ARG A 81 -9.99 -14.65 -2.78
CA ARG A 81 -10.35 -13.80 -3.92
C ARG A 81 -11.83 -13.40 -3.92
N ILE A 82 -12.74 -14.30 -3.56
CA ILE A 82 -14.18 -14.04 -3.60
C ILE A 82 -14.56 -13.01 -2.52
N CYS A 83 -14.01 -13.13 -1.32
CA CYS A 83 -14.18 -12.14 -0.25
C CYS A 83 -13.69 -10.76 -0.67
N LEU A 84 -12.50 -10.69 -1.29
CA LEU A 84 -11.95 -9.43 -1.79
C LEU A 84 -12.78 -8.84 -2.94
N GLU A 85 -13.25 -9.66 -3.88
CA GLU A 85 -14.13 -9.21 -4.96
C GLU A 85 -15.43 -8.59 -4.44
N ARG A 86 -16.04 -9.21 -3.43
CA ARG A 86 -17.25 -8.66 -2.77
C ARG A 86 -16.94 -7.35 -2.03
N LEU A 87 -15.88 -7.31 -1.25
CA LEU A 87 -15.47 -6.09 -0.55
C LEU A 87 -15.27 -4.93 -1.55
N ILE A 88 -14.55 -5.19 -2.63
CA ILE A 88 -14.21 -4.16 -3.62
C ILE A 88 -15.44 -3.79 -4.47
N GLY A 89 -16.19 -4.77 -4.93
CA GLY A 89 -17.37 -4.54 -5.80
C GLY A 89 -18.59 -4.08 -5.03
N ASP A 90 -19.03 -4.85 -4.06
CA ASP A 90 -20.30 -4.59 -3.38
C ASP A 90 -20.20 -3.41 -2.38
N ASN A 91 -19.10 -3.33 -1.59
CA ASN A 91 -18.96 -2.32 -0.54
C ASN A 91 -18.29 -1.04 -1.01
N LEU A 92 -17.23 -1.12 -1.84
CA LEU A 92 -16.54 0.06 -2.37
C LEU A 92 -17.11 0.55 -3.71
N SER A 93 -18.08 -0.18 -4.27
CA SER A 93 -18.72 0.16 -5.56
C SER A 93 -17.70 0.36 -6.70
N LEU A 94 -16.63 -0.44 -6.72
CA LEU A 94 -15.60 -0.42 -7.76
C LEU A 94 -15.87 -1.50 -8.80
N SER A 95 -15.72 -1.17 -10.08
CA SER A 95 -15.71 -2.14 -11.18
C SER A 95 -14.38 -2.09 -11.94
N ASN A 96 -14.06 -3.14 -12.68
CA ASN A 96 -12.76 -3.28 -13.35
C ASN A 96 -12.36 -2.11 -14.28
N PRO A 97 -13.27 -1.43 -15.03
CA PRO A 97 -12.87 -0.32 -15.89
C PRO A 97 -12.55 0.97 -15.12
N MET A 98 -13.00 1.09 -13.86
CA MET A 98 -12.80 2.32 -13.07
C MET A 98 -11.37 2.48 -12.60
N GLY A 99 -10.93 3.73 -12.45
CA GLY A 99 -9.74 4.09 -11.69
C GLY A 99 -10.07 4.21 -10.19
N VAL A 100 -9.10 3.96 -9.35
CA VAL A 100 -9.21 4.14 -7.91
C VAL A 100 -8.10 5.02 -7.37
N ILE A 101 -8.45 5.97 -6.50
CA ILE A 101 -7.49 6.83 -5.82
C ILE A 101 -7.58 6.56 -4.32
N LEU A 102 -6.44 6.24 -3.74
CA LEU A 102 -6.30 5.82 -2.35
C LEU A 102 -5.55 6.89 -1.57
N TYR A 103 -5.99 7.21 -0.38
CA TYR A 103 -5.25 8.06 0.52
C TYR A 103 -5.36 7.59 1.97
N SER A 104 -4.36 7.95 2.77
CA SER A 104 -4.31 7.75 4.21
C SER A 104 -3.77 8.99 4.91
N GLU A 105 -3.62 8.98 6.21
CA GLU A 105 -2.90 9.99 6.97
C GLU A 105 -1.37 9.85 6.80
N LYS A 106 -0.65 10.96 6.73
CA LYS A 106 0.83 11.03 6.78
C LYS A 106 1.56 10.01 5.89
N SER A 107 0.97 9.68 4.73
CA SER A 107 1.44 8.60 3.86
C SER A 107 1.57 7.23 4.56
N ASP A 108 0.75 6.98 5.59
CA ASP A 108 0.65 5.69 6.27
C ASP A 108 0.43 4.54 5.27
N PRO A 109 1.01 3.36 5.50
CA PRO A 109 0.95 2.22 4.57
C PRO A 109 -0.45 1.65 4.27
N ASN A 110 -1.51 2.16 4.89
CA ASN A 110 -2.87 1.65 4.65
C ASN A 110 -3.31 1.80 3.19
N ALA A 111 -3.04 2.97 2.58
CA ALA A 111 -3.35 3.21 1.17
C ALA A 111 -2.57 2.24 0.24
N THR A 112 -1.29 2.03 0.53
CA THR A 112 -0.47 1.10 -0.27
C THR A 112 -0.84 -0.37 -0.04
N LEU A 113 -1.41 -0.72 1.11
CA LEU A 113 -1.92 -2.07 1.35
C LEU A 113 -3.09 -2.41 0.40
N LEU A 114 -4.04 -1.48 0.21
CA LEU A 114 -5.10 -1.67 -0.77
C LEU A 114 -4.56 -1.60 -2.20
N ALA A 115 -3.58 -0.71 -2.48
CA ALA A 115 -2.93 -0.66 -3.79
C ALA A 115 -2.27 -1.99 -4.16
N TRP A 116 -1.55 -2.62 -3.21
CA TRP A 116 -0.99 -3.96 -3.40
C TRP A 116 -2.08 -5.03 -3.57
N THR A 117 -3.16 -4.97 -2.78
CA THR A 117 -4.28 -5.92 -2.90
C THR A 117 -4.92 -5.85 -4.29
N LEU A 118 -5.10 -4.64 -4.82
CA LEU A 118 -5.63 -4.42 -6.17
C LEU A 118 -4.65 -4.92 -7.25
N ASP A 119 -3.34 -4.68 -7.07
CA ASP A 119 -2.31 -5.21 -7.97
C ASP A 119 -2.28 -6.75 -7.96
N TYR A 120 -2.39 -7.36 -6.77
CA TYR A 120 -2.53 -8.81 -6.61
C TYR A 120 -3.76 -9.37 -7.33
N LEU A 121 -4.85 -8.61 -7.37
CA LEU A 121 -6.08 -8.94 -8.12
C LEU A 121 -6.04 -8.50 -9.60
N GLY A 122 -4.89 -8.02 -10.08
CA GLY A 122 -4.69 -7.64 -11.48
C GLY A 122 -5.29 -6.29 -11.89
N HIS A 123 -5.78 -5.49 -10.93
CA HIS A 123 -6.28 -4.15 -11.19
C HIS A 123 -5.14 -3.14 -11.21
N LYS A 124 -4.94 -2.46 -12.35
CA LYS A 124 -3.79 -1.57 -12.57
C LYS A 124 -4.10 -0.08 -12.46
N LYS A 125 -5.36 0.30 -12.50
CA LYS A 125 -5.78 1.71 -12.51
C LYS A 125 -5.83 2.27 -11.09
N VAL A 126 -4.67 2.44 -10.46
CA VAL A 126 -4.53 2.82 -9.05
C VAL A 126 -3.68 4.08 -8.90
N GLY A 127 -4.21 5.10 -8.22
CA GLY A 127 -3.47 6.26 -7.73
C GLY A 127 -3.33 6.22 -6.21
N VAL A 128 -2.14 6.52 -5.69
CA VAL A 128 -1.93 6.76 -4.26
C VAL A 128 -1.61 8.24 -4.08
N LEU A 129 -2.39 8.94 -3.24
CA LEU A 129 -2.24 10.38 -3.02
C LEU A 129 -0.93 10.66 -2.24
N ASN A 130 -0.01 11.35 -2.89
CA ASN A 130 1.26 11.74 -2.29
C ASN A 130 1.04 12.78 -1.19
N GLY A 131 1.51 12.50 0.02
CA GLY A 131 1.30 13.36 1.19
C GLY A 131 -0.05 13.16 1.90
N GLY A 132 -0.94 12.31 1.35
CA GLY A 132 -2.18 11.92 2.00
C GLY A 132 -3.12 13.07 2.38
N TRP A 133 -3.87 12.85 3.45
CA TRP A 133 -4.85 13.82 3.97
C TRP A 133 -4.19 15.13 4.41
N GLU A 134 -3.04 15.08 5.06
CA GLU A 134 -2.36 16.27 5.58
C GLU A 134 -1.97 17.23 4.46
N LYS A 135 -1.42 16.71 3.36
CA LYS A 135 -1.09 17.54 2.21
C LYS A 135 -2.34 18.13 1.57
N TRP A 136 -3.41 17.33 1.43
CA TRP A 136 -4.69 17.81 0.91
C TRP A 136 -5.23 19.02 1.68
N ILE A 137 -5.24 18.94 3.02
CA ILE A 137 -5.73 20.03 3.88
C ILE A 137 -4.77 21.21 3.89
N SER A 138 -3.46 20.97 3.88
CA SER A 138 -2.46 22.06 3.87
C SER A 138 -2.57 22.94 2.62
N GLU A 139 -2.98 22.35 1.50
CA GLU A 139 -3.26 23.06 0.24
C GLU A 139 -4.65 23.70 0.21
N LYS A 140 -5.39 23.66 1.34
CA LYS A 140 -6.74 24.24 1.51
C LYS A 140 -7.76 23.70 0.50
N LEU A 141 -7.62 22.44 0.13
CA LEU A 141 -8.51 21.78 -0.80
C LEU A 141 -9.82 21.34 -0.12
N PRO A 142 -10.93 21.14 -0.87
CA PRO A 142 -12.23 20.88 -0.31
C PRO A 142 -12.29 19.63 0.58
N ALA A 143 -12.98 19.74 1.71
CA ALA A 143 -13.38 18.63 2.57
C ALA A 143 -14.89 18.65 2.78
N THR A 144 -15.48 17.48 3.03
CA THR A 144 -16.90 17.30 3.28
C THR A 144 -17.15 16.29 4.40
N GLN A 145 -18.36 16.31 4.95
CA GLN A 145 -18.90 15.25 5.83
C GLN A 145 -20.02 14.47 5.12
N GLU A 146 -20.32 14.79 3.87
CA GLU A 146 -21.36 14.15 3.09
C GLU A 146 -20.88 12.80 2.53
N TYR A 147 -21.62 11.74 2.80
CA TYR A 147 -21.30 10.40 2.28
C TYR A 147 -21.74 10.24 0.83
N PRO A 148 -20.93 9.62 -0.02
CA PRO A 148 -21.36 9.33 -1.38
C PRO A 148 -22.49 8.28 -1.37
N SER A 149 -23.55 8.53 -2.15
CA SER A 149 -24.56 7.51 -2.42
C SER A 149 -24.06 6.56 -3.49
N LEU A 150 -23.82 5.30 -3.12
CA LEU A 150 -23.22 4.30 -3.99
C LEU A 150 -24.14 3.09 -4.15
N LEU A 151 -24.21 2.58 -5.37
CA LEU A 151 -24.82 1.28 -5.65
C LEU A 151 -23.71 0.21 -5.72
N PRO A 152 -23.99 -1.02 -5.24
CA PRO A 152 -23.07 -2.14 -5.40
C PRO A 152 -22.66 -2.33 -6.87
N ASN A 153 -21.42 -2.71 -7.09
CA ASN A 153 -20.87 -2.95 -8.42
C ASN A 153 -20.24 -4.36 -8.48
N LYS A 154 -19.84 -4.79 -9.68
CA LYS A 154 -19.16 -6.07 -9.86
C LYS A 154 -17.68 -5.84 -10.13
N PHE A 155 -16.85 -6.50 -9.34
CA PHE A 155 -15.40 -6.54 -9.51
C PHE A 155 -14.96 -8.00 -9.70
N PHE A 156 -14.12 -8.25 -10.69
CA PHE A 156 -13.57 -9.57 -11.00
C PHE A 156 -12.05 -9.53 -10.95
N GLY A 157 -11.46 -10.17 -9.97
CA GLY A 157 -10.01 -10.22 -9.78
C GLY A 157 -9.38 -11.34 -10.60
N LYS A 158 -8.25 -11.03 -11.23
CA LYS A 158 -7.33 -12.02 -11.80
C LYS A 158 -6.09 -12.07 -10.92
N VAL A 159 -5.94 -13.13 -10.13
CA VAL A 159 -4.82 -13.27 -9.20
C VAL A 159 -3.47 -13.25 -9.94
N ILE A 160 -2.62 -12.31 -9.58
CA ILE A 160 -1.24 -12.17 -10.06
C ILE A 160 -0.30 -12.76 -9.00
N ARG A 161 0.07 -14.03 -9.18
CA ARG A 161 0.91 -14.76 -8.22
C ARG A 161 2.31 -14.15 -8.06
N GLU A 162 2.79 -13.44 -9.08
CA GLU A 162 4.06 -12.73 -9.08
C GLU A 162 4.08 -11.52 -8.12
N ALA A 163 2.94 -11.05 -7.64
CA ALA A 163 2.86 -10.01 -6.63
C ALA A 163 3.04 -10.55 -5.19
N LEU A 164 2.93 -11.87 -5.00
CA LEU A 164 2.94 -12.54 -3.70
C LEU A 164 4.14 -13.47 -3.55
N ALA A 165 4.73 -13.49 -2.36
CA ALA A 165 5.63 -14.55 -1.89
C ALA A 165 5.00 -15.26 -0.69
N GLU A 166 5.04 -16.58 -0.70
CA GLU A 166 4.62 -17.44 0.42
C GLU A 166 5.84 -17.86 1.26
N LYS A 167 5.65 -18.22 2.53
CA LYS A 167 6.71 -18.63 3.46
C LYS A 167 7.65 -19.68 2.85
N LYS A 168 7.10 -20.73 2.26
CA LYS A 168 7.90 -21.78 1.61
C LYS A 168 8.76 -21.22 0.48
N TRP A 169 8.21 -20.34 -0.33
CA TRP A 169 8.91 -19.72 -1.46
C TRP A 169 10.08 -18.86 -0.99
N VAL A 170 9.90 -18.10 0.11
CA VAL A 170 10.96 -17.30 0.75
C VAL A 170 12.05 -18.20 1.32
N ARG A 171 11.67 -19.21 2.11
CA ARG A 171 12.61 -20.16 2.73
C ARG A 171 13.52 -20.82 1.69
N ASP A 172 12.95 -21.29 0.59
CA ASP A 172 13.68 -22.02 -0.45
C ASP A 172 14.66 -21.10 -1.23
N ARG A 173 14.68 -19.78 -0.93
CA ARG A 173 15.51 -18.75 -1.59
C ARG A 173 16.41 -17.94 -0.67
N LEU A 174 16.58 -18.36 0.57
CA LEU A 174 17.45 -17.65 1.53
C LEU A 174 18.91 -17.52 1.05
N THR A 175 19.39 -18.46 0.25
CA THR A 175 20.76 -18.47 -0.28
C THR A 175 20.85 -18.15 -1.78
N ALA A 176 19.73 -17.77 -2.40
CA ALA A 176 19.69 -17.50 -3.84
C ALA A 176 20.36 -16.15 -4.17
N LYS A 177 21.41 -16.17 -4.98
CA LYS A 177 22.20 -14.97 -5.34
C LYS A 177 21.43 -13.91 -6.15
N ASN A 178 20.36 -14.33 -6.82
CA ASN A 178 19.50 -13.45 -7.63
C ASN A 178 18.29 -12.91 -6.87
N VAL A 179 18.17 -13.18 -5.57
CA VAL A 179 17.06 -12.74 -4.72
C VAL A 179 17.61 -11.83 -3.62
N VAL A 180 16.88 -10.75 -3.32
CA VAL A 180 17.12 -9.86 -2.18
C VAL A 180 15.86 -9.83 -1.33
N ILE A 181 16.02 -10.10 -0.03
CA ILE A 181 14.94 -9.98 0.95
C ILE A 181 15.09 -8.64 1.67
N LEU A 182 14.01 -7.87 1.75
CA LEU A 182 13.98 -6.57 2.43
C LEU A 182 13.00 -6.61 3.59
N ASP A 183 13.47 -6.20 4.75
CA ASP A 183 12.66 -6.02 5.96
C ASP A 183 12.35 -4.54 6.15
N ALA A 184 11.06 -4.19 6.03
CA ALA A 184 10.58 -2.81 6.11
C ALA A 184 10.32 -2.32 7.55
N ARG A 185 10.56 -3.15 8.58
CA ARG A 185 10.36 -2.80 9.99
C ARG A 185 11.39 -1.79 10.49
N PRO A 186 11.10 -1.11 11.62
CA PRO A 186 12.10 -0.31 12.32
C PRO A 186 13.37 -1.12 12.63
N PRO A 187 14.56 -0.47 12.63
CA PRO A 187 15.84 -1.16 12.83
C PRO A 187 15.93 -1.99 14.12
N LYS A 188 15.36 -1.51 15.22
CA LYS A 188 15.34 -2.24 16.50
C LYS A 188 14.48 -3.52 16.48
N GLN A 189 13.40 -3.52 15.68
CA GLN A 189 12.63 -4.75 15.46
C GLN A 189 13.38 -5.74 14.56
N TYR A 190 14.07 -5.22 13.56
CA TYR A 190 14.92 -6.03 12.69
C TYR A 190 16.07 -6.67 13.47
N SER A 191 16.81 -5.90 14.29
CA SER A 191 17.92 -6.40 15.12
C SER A 191 17.49 -7.40 16.20
N GLY A 192 16.20 -7.37 16.57
CA GLY A 192 15.68 -8.19 17.69
C GLY A 192 15.80 -7.53 19.06
N GLU A 193 16.24 -6.26 19.12
CA GLU A 193 16.24 -5.47 20.37
C GLU A 193 14.83 -5.21 20.87
N GLU A 194 13.90 -4.95 19.93
CA GLU A 194 12.48 -4.73 20.20
C GLU A 194 11.62 -5.77 19.46
N GLY A 195 10.36 -5.92 19.86
CA GLY A 195 9.38 -6.78 19.22
C GLY A 195 8.49 -7.47 20.24
N GLU A 196 7.27 -7.79 19.82
CA GLU A 196 6.25 -8.45 20.66
C GLU A 196 6.24 -9.98 20.47
N GLU A 197 6.86 -10.47 19.40
CA GLU A 197 6.94 -11.89 19.09
C GLU A 197 7.92 -12.60 20.04
N ILE A 198 7.62 -13.86 20.40
CA ILE A 198 8.49 -14.69 21.26
C ILE A 198 9.89 -14.86 20.65
N ARG A 199 9.94 -14.98 19.32
CA ARG A 199 11.20 -15.07 18.58
C ARG A 199 11.45 -13.73 17.90
N ARG A 200 12.53 -13.06 18.28
CA ARG A 200 12.93 -11.74 17.79
C ARG A 200 14.10 -11.84 16.80
N GLY A 201 14.30 -10.78 16.00
CA GLY A 201 15.32 -10.74 14.96
C GLY A 201 14.70 -10.61 13.57
N HIS A 202 15.38 -11.17 12.57
CA HIS A 202 14.99 -11.07 11.16
C HIS A 202 15.22 -12.38 10.39
N ILE A 203 14.71 -12.44 9.17
CA ILE A 203 14.97 -13.54 8.22
C ILE A 203 16.46 -13.49 7.81
N PRO A 204 17.24 -14.58 7.94
CA PRO A 204 18.66 -14.57 7.56
C PRO A 204 18.86 -14.13 6.10
N GLY A 205 19.82 -13.21 5.88
CA GLY A 205 20.09 -12.61 4.58
C GLY A 205 19.17 -11.44 4.20
N ALA A 206 18.13 -11.14 5.02
CA ALA A 206 17.30 -9.96 4.80
C ALA A 206 18.07 -8.68 5.13
N LYS A 207 17.89 -7.63 4.32
CA LYS A 207 18.45 -6.30 4.55
C LYS A 207 17.36 -5.40 5.11
N ASN A 208 17.70 -4.56 6.08
CA ASN A 208 16.75 -3.60 6.64
C ASN A 208 16.67 -2.35 5.79
N ILE A 209 15.50 -2.04 5.26
CA ILE A 209 15.14 -0.74 4.68
C ILE A 209 13.83 -0.33 5.35
N PHE A 210 13.94 0.43 6.45
CA PHE A 210 12.78 0.93 7.16
C PHE A 210 11.91 1.79 6.21
N TRP A 211 10.64 1.45 6.09
CA TRP A 211 9.74 2.04 5.09
C TRP A 211 9.68 3.58 5.14
N GLU A 212 9.75 4.19 6.33
CA GLU A 212 9.73 5.65 6.45
C GLU A 212 10.95 6.33 5.85
N THR A 213 12.07 5.61 5.67
CA THR A 213 13.26 6.19 5.02
C THR A 213 13.04 6.53 3.56
N THR A 214 11.94 6.05 2.96
CA THR A 214 11.50 6.40 1.60
C THR A 214 10.71 7.70 1.53
N LEU A 215 10.38 8.28 2.68
CA LEU A 215 9.62 9.52 2.82
C LEU A 215 10.51 10.69 3.25
N GLU A 216 10.06 11.90 2.97
CA GLU A 216 10.63 13.15 3.46
C GLU A 216 9.55 14.07 4.02
N GLY A 217 9.94 15.11 4.76
CA GLY A 217 9.04 16.02 5.47
C GLY A 217 8.76 15.57 6.91
N GLU A 218 8.43 16.51 7.78
CA GLU A 218 8.16 16.27 9.20
C GLU A 218 6.66 16.10 9.46
N GLU A 219 5.88 17.14 9.21
CA GLU A 219 4.42 17.13 9.41
C GLU A 219 3.67 16.51 8.24
N ILE A 220 4.13 16.81 7.01
CA ILE A 220 3.57 16.26 5.78
C ILE A 220 4.61 15.32 5.18
N LYS A 221 4.36 14.03 5.27
CA LYS A 221 5.21 12.98 4.73
C LYS A 221 4.89 12.77 3.24
N VAL A 222 5.86 13.00 2.37
CA VAL A 222 5.76 12.74 0.92
C VAL A 222 6.84 11.77 0.50
N TRP A 223 6.63 11.04 -0.60
CA TRP A 223 7.70 10.22 -1.17
C TRP A 223 8.89 11.10 -1.56
N LYS A 224 10.11 10.65 -1.23
CA LYS A 224 11.35 11.22 -1.75
C LYS A 224 11.35 11.18 -3.27
N LYS A 225 12.16 12.04 -3.89
CA LYS A 225 12.36 12.01 -5.34
C LYS A 225 12.89 10.66 -5.79
N LYS A 226 12.54 10.28 -7.01
CA LYS A 226 12.92 8.97 -7.57
C LYS A 226 14.43 8.74 -7.52
N GLU A 227 15.20 9.75 -7.81
CA GLU A 227 16.68 9.69 -7.83
C GLU A 227 17.24 9.39 -6.43
N ASP A 228 16.68 10.00 -5.38
CA ASP A 228 17.09 9.77 -3.99
C ASP A 228 16.70 8.38 -3.52
N LEU A 229 15.54 7.88 -3.95
CA LEU A 229 15.10 6.51 -3.69
C LEU A 229 15.99 5.49 -4.40
N GLU A 230 16.33 5.70 -5.66
CA GLU A 230 17.23 4.82 -6.41
C GLU A 230 18.63 4.77 -5.78
N LYS A 231 19.14 5.89 -5.25
CA LYS A 231 20.39 5.97 -4.50
C LYS A 231 20.31 5.17 -3.20
N LEU A 232 19.28 5.38 -2.38
CA LEU A 232 19.03 4.62 -1.13
C LEU A 232 19.02 3.10 -1.39
N LEU A 233 18.35 2.67 -2.44
CA LEU A 233 18.26 1.25 -2.82
C LEU A 233 19.62 0.70 -3.30
N ALA A 234 20.34 1.46 -4.11
CA ALA A 234 21.65 1.06 -4.62
C ALA A 234 22.68 0.92 -3.48
N GLU A 235 22.71 1.84 -2.51
CA GLU A 235 23.57 1.76 -1.31
C GLU A 235 23.28 0.51 -0.48
N SER A 236 22.03 0.06 -0.48
CA SER A 236 21.62 -1.21 0.12
C SER A 236 21.91 -2.44 -0.77
N GLY A 237 22.50 -2.26 -1.95
CA GLY A 237 22.81 -3.34 -2.90
C GLY A 237 21.55 -3.95 -3.53
N VAL A 238 20.49 -3.15 -3.67
CA VAL A 238 19.22 -3.54 -4.31
C VAL A 238 19.25 -3.05 -5.76
N THR A 239 19.26 -3.97 -6.71
CA THR A 239 19.40 -3.68 -8.16
C THR A 239 18.24 -4.29 -8.96
N LYS A 240 17.93 -3.69 -10.12
CA LYS A 240 16.75 -4.04 -10.93
C LYS A 240 16.81 -5.43 -11.60
N ASP A 241 17.99 -6.03 -11.64
CA ASP A 241 18.21 -7.40 -12.15
C ASP A 241 17.86 -8.50 -11.12
N LYS A 242 17.61 -8.11 -9.86
CA LYS A 242 17.26 -9.03 -8.77
C LYS A 242 15.74 -9.18 -8.64
N GLU A 243 15.34 -10.32 -8.14
CA GLU A 243 14.00 -10.53 -7.60
C GLU A 243 13.96 -10.04 -6.15
N ILE A 244 13.09 -9.11 -5.86
CA ILE A 244 12.99 -8.46 -4.55
C ILE A 244 11.80 -9.03 -3.79
N ILE A 245 12.04 -9.50 -2.57
CA ILE A 245 10.99 -9.87 -1.62
C ILE A 245 10.94 -8.79 -0.56
N VAL A 246 9.78 -8.22 -0.31
CA VAL A 246 9.57 -7.28 0.80
C VAL A 246 8.70 -7.91 1.86
N HIS A 247 9.06 -7.72 3.12
CA HIS A 247 8.22 -8.09 4.27
C HIS A 247 8.35 -7.05 5.39
N CYS A 248 7.47 -7.15 6.38
CA CYS A 248 7.56 -6.36 7.60
C CYS A 248 7.09 -7.22 8.79
N ARG A 249 6.29 -6.70 9.69
CA ARG A 249 5.65 -7.48 10.75
C ARG A 249 4.45 -8.27 10.23
N THR A 250 3.52 -7.61 9.52
CA THR A 250 2.22 -8.16 9.07
C THR A 250 1.88 -7.86 7.61
N GLY A 251 2.84 -7.40 6.79
CA GLY A 251 2.68 -7.07 5.38
C GLY A 251 2.21 -5.64 5.08
N ARG A 252 1.85 -4.84 6.09
CA ARG A 252 1.33 -3.47 5.91
C ARG A 252 2.44 -2.50 5.49
N GLU A 253 3.48 -2.30 6.30
CA GLU A 253 4.62 -1.43 5.96
C GLU A 253 5.36 -1.94 4.71
N ALA A 254 5.42 -3.27 4.54
CA ALA A 254 5.99 -3.88 3.34
C ALA A 254 5.26 -3.49 2.06
N SER A 255 3.94 -3.22 2.13
CA SER A 255 3.19 -2.76 0.95
C SER A 255 3.62 -1.37 0.47
N HIS A 256 4.06 -0.50 1.40
CA HIS A 256 4.62 0.80 1.06
C HIS A 256 5.97 0.64 0.31
N LEU A 257 6.86 -0.19 0.84
CA LEU A 257 8.14 -0.46 0.18
C LEU A 257 7.95 -1.19 -1.16
N TYR A 258 6.97 -2.11 -1.26
CA TYR A 258 6.57 -2.72 -2.53
C TYR A 258 6.13 -1.67 -3.56
N PHE A 259 5.25 -0.74 -3.15
CA PHE A 259 4.75 0.33 -4.03
C PHE A 259 5.89 1.24 -4.47
N THR A 260 6.76 1.63 -3.55
CA THR A 260 7.94 2.45 -3.83
C THR A 260 8.87 1.79 -4.84
N LEU A 261 9.23 0.52 -4.62
CA LEU A 261 10.09 -0.23 -5.53
C LEU A 261 9.47 -0.37 -6.91
N LYS A 262 8.24 -0.85 -6.98
CA LYS A 262 7.63 -1.25 -8.26
C LYS A 262 7.12 -0.05 -9.06
N TYR A 263 6.48 0.91 -8.40
CA TYR A 263 5.72 1.96 -9.09
C TYR A 263 6.34 3.35 -9.02
N VAL A 264 7.20 3.61 -8.04
CA VAL A 264 7.94 4.88 -7.99
C VAL A 264 9.31 4.74 -8.65
N THR A 265 10.05 3.66 -8.35
CA THR A 265 11.41 3.47 -8.89
C THR A 265 11.50 2.47 -10.06
N GLY A 266 10.42 1.75 -10.37
CA GLY A 266 10.31 0.91 -11.56
C GLY A 266 11.09 -0.41 -11.52
N PHE A 267 11.17 -1.05 -10.34
CA PHE A 267 11.70 -2.41 -10.22
C PHE A 267 10.73 -3.42 -10.83
N PRO A 268 11.13 -4.28 -11.76
CA PRO A 268 10.20 -5.16 -12.47
C PRO A 268 9.75 -6.37 -11.63
N HIS A 269 10.60 -6.87 -10.75
CA HIS A 269 10.42 -8.13 -10.04
C HIS A 269 10.35 -7.91 -8.52
N VAL A 270 9.17 -7.49 -8.03
CA VAL A 270 8.93 -7.26 -6.60
C VAL A 270 7.78 -8.13 -6.13
N ARG A 271 7.99 -8.88 -5.05
CA ARG A 271 6.98 -9.68 -4.35
C ARG A 271 6.81 -9.19 -2.92
N LEU A 272 5.60 -9.26 -2.42
CA LEU A 272 5.32 -9.02 -1.01
C LEU A 272 5.14 -10.38 -0.30
N TYR A 273 5.95 -10.66 0.71
CA TYR A 273 5.72 -11.77 1.61
C TYR A 273 4.67 -11.36 2.64
N ARG A 274 3.40 -11.71 2.33
CA ARG A 274 2.23 -11.22 3.08
C ARG A 274 2.19 -11.76 4.50
N GLY A 275 2.57 -13.01 4.74
CA GLY A 275 2.64 -13.62 6.07
C GLY A 275 3.67 -12.96 6.98
N SER A 276 4.73 -12.42 6.40
CA SER A 276 5.71 -11.56 7.08
C SER A 276 6.33 -12.18 8.34
N TRP A 277 6.80 -11.33 9.25
CA TRP A 277 7.50 -11.76 10.46
C TRP A 277 6.61 -12.57 11.41
N VAL A 278 5.34 -12.21 11.55
CA VAL A 278 4.42 -12.94 12.44
C VAL A 278 4.23 -14.40 12.01
N GLU A 279 4.22 -14.68 10.71
CA GLU A 279 4.16 -16.06 10.20
C GLU A 279 5.51 -16.76 10.30
N TRP A 280 6.60 -16.05 9.96
CA TRP A 280 7.94 -16.59 9.98
C TRP A 280 8.40 -16.96 11.39
N SER A 281 8.28 -16.02 12.33
CA SER A 281 8.74 -16.20 13.71
C SER A 281 7.92 -17.22 14.50
N ALA A 282 6.65 -17.42 14.15
CA ALA A 282 5.79 -18.42 14.79
C ALA A 282 6.21 -19.87 14.46
N ASP A 283 6.82 -20.09 13.29
CA ASP A 283 7.27 -21.41 12.87
C ASP A 283 8.69 -21.70 13.39
N ARG A 284 8.80 -22.60 14.39
CA ARG A 284 10.09 -22.95 15.01
C ARG A 284 11.10 -23.56 14.06
N ASN A 285 10.67 -24.07 12.90
CA ASN A 285 11.57 -24.63 11.88
C ASN A 285 12.18 -23.55 10.98
N MET A 286 11.69 -22.32 11.05
CA MET A 286 12.26 -21.21 10.26
C MET A 286 13.49 -20.64 10.97
N PRO A 287 14.61 -20.43 10.24
CA PRO A 287 15.80 -19.81 10.81
C PRO A 287 15.55 -18.33 11.09
N ILE A 288 16.23 -17.82 12.12
CA ILE A 288 16.25 -16.40 12.45
C ILE A 288 17.68 -15.94 12.71
N LYS A 289 17.92 -14.65 12.52
CA LYS A 289 19.17 -13.98 12.85
C LYS A 289 18.90 -12.79 13.77
N ILE A 290 19.82 -12.50 14.68
CA ILE A 290 19.78 -11.38 15.62
C ILE A 290 20.95 -10.45 15.30
N GLY A 291 20.78 -9.15 15.56
CA GLY A 291 21.76 -8.12 15.24
C GLY A 291 21.45 -7.40 13.93
N MET A 292 22.33 -6.49 13.53
CA MET A 292 22.12 -5.64 12.34
C MET A 292 22.68 -6.26 11.04
N ASP A 293 23.51 -7.27 11.15
CA ASP A 293 24.05 -7.94 9.96
C ASP A 293 22.98 -8.80 9.28
N PRO A 294 22.85 -8.75 7.95
CA PRO A 294 21.90 -9.56 7.18
C PRO A 294 22.08 -11.07 7.33
#